data_b8d8c06dca55e3e45849c7e0a7b06416
#
_entry.id   b8d8c06dca55e3e45849c7e0a7b06416
#
_cell.length_a   1.000
_cell.length_b   1.000
_cell.length_c   1.000
_cell.angle_alpha   90.00
_cell.angle_beta   90.00
_cell.angle_gamma   90.00
#
_symmetry.space_group_name_H-M   'P 1'
#
loop_
_entity.id
_entity.type
_entity.pdbx_description
1 polymer ?
#
loop_
_entity_poly.entity_id
_entity_poly.type
_entity_poly.pdbx_seq_one_letter_code
_entity_poly.pdbx_strand_id
1 'polypeptide(L)'
;SKARQIIEGVYQIGGPNITTGEDAAVFLIDFSGELVLIDAGAGGTSKKLVSNIEMLGLNPSSLSHVILTHCHIDHIGSAPFFRDKYKARLVIHELDARAVEVGDSIRTAANWYGRSFPPTPIDMKLKGELEVLDFGGEKLHLLHTPGHTPGSISVYLDRAGKRVLFGQDIHGPFNQAFGSDIADWRDSMHKLLALEADILCEGHFGTYQPAD
;
A
#
# COMPACT_ATOMS: atom_id res chain seq x y z
N SER A 1 -8.90 -14.56 10.72
CA SER A 1 -9.69 -13.44 11.25
C SER A 1 -10.41 -12.70 10.14
N LYS A 2 -11.33 -11.82 10.52
CA LYS A 2 -12.18 -11.08 9.60
C LYS A 2 -11.53 -9.77 9.17
N ALA A 3 -11.86 -9.31 7.97
CA ALA A 3 -11.59 -7.95 7.55
C ALA A 3 -12.19 -6.94 8.55
N ARG A 4 -11.53 -5.80 8.71
CA ARG A 4 -11.94 -4.76 9.67
C ARG A 4 -12.28 -3.48 8.93
N GLN A 5 -13.44 -2.91 9.21
CA GLN A 5 -13.82 -1.61 8.67
C GLN A 5 -13.08 -0.50 9.41
N ILE A 6 -12.47 0.42 8.66
CA ILE A 6 -11.84 1.64 9.19
C ILE A 6 -12.89 2.76 9.25
N ILE A 7 -13.48 3.08 8.10
CA ILE A 7 -14.67 3.90 7.92
C ILE A 7 -15.49 3.27 6.80
N GLU A 8 -16.67 3.82 6.51
CA GLU A 8 -17.52 3.29 5.43
C GLU A 8 -16.74 3.15 4.12
N GLY A 9 -16.73 1.93 3.57
CA GLY A 9 -16.07 1.62 2.32
C GLY A 9 -14.54 1.56 2.37
N VAL A 10 -13.94 1.62 3.55
CA VAL A 10 -12.49 1.49 3.76
C VAL A 10 -12.24 0.37 4.76
N TYR A 11 -11.49 -0.65 4.33
CA TYR A 11 -11.29 -1.87 5.11
C TYR A 11 -9.82 -2.24 5.20
N GLN A 12 -9.44 -2.88 6.31
CA GLN A 12 -8.20 -3.65 6.37
C GLN A 12 -8.56 -5.11 6.10
N ILE A 13 -7.99 -5.69 5.06
CA ILE A 13 -8.28 -7.08 4.64
C ILE A 13 -7.11 -8.03 4.80
N GLY A 14 -5.94 -7.52 5.15
CA GLY A 14 -4.73 -8.32 5.36
C GLY A 14 -3.82 -7.71 6.41
N GLY A 15 -2.84 -8.50 6.83
CA GLY A 15 -1.89 -8.13 7.87
C GLY A 15 -1.96 -9.08 9.07
N PRO A 16 -1.14 -8.83 10.12
CA PRO A 16 -1.19 -9.61 11.35
C PRO A 16 -2.60 -9.70 11.91
N ASN A 17 -2.98 -10.87 12.39
CA ASN A 17 -4.30 -11.20 12.93
C ASN A 17 -5.46 -11.25 11.91
N ILE A 18 -5.23 -10.90 10.67
CA ILE A 18 -6.24 -10.98 9.58
C ILE A 18 -5.84 -12.03 8.55
N THR A 19 -4.60 -11.98 8.07
CA THR A 19 -4.01 -12.99 7.18
C THR A 19 -2.84 -13.70 7.86
N THR A 20 -1.61 -13.17 7.72
CA THR A 20 -0.44 -13.73 8.40
C THR A 20 0.46 -12.61 8.93
N GLY A 21 1.36 -12.98 9.87
CA GLY A 21 2.33 -12.03 10.40
C GLY A 21 3.39 -11.58 9.40
N GLU A 22 3.56 -12.27 8.27
CA GLU A 22 4.46 -11.85 7.21
C GLU A 22 3.89 -10.73 6.35
N ASP A 23 2.57 -10.64 6.26
CA ASP A 23 1.92 -9.57 5.50
C ASP A 23 1.99 -8.25 6.26
N ALA A 24 2.41 -7.20 5.60
CA ALA A 24 2.08 -5.85 6.02
C ALA A 24 0.57 -5.65 5.89
N ALA A 25 0.04 -4.62 6.52
CA ALA A 25 -1.38 -4.31 6.43
C ALA A 25 -1.79 -4.09 4.96
N VAL A 26 -2.89 -4.72 4.57
CA VAL A 26 -3.49 -4.58 3.24
C VAL A 26 -4.82 -3.88 3.40
N PHE A 27 -4.99 -2.75 2.72
CA PHE A 27 -6.22 -1.97 2.78
C PHE A 27 -6.98 -2.02 1.46
N LEU A 28 -8.30 -1.97 1.56
CA LEU A 28 -9.22 -1.95 0.42
C LEU A 28 -10.10 -0.73 0.51
N ILE A 29 -10.22 0.00 -0.60
CA ILE A 29 -11.15 1.12 -0.70
C ILE A 29 -12.20 0.77 -1.76
N ASP A 30 -13.46 0.90 -1.37
CA ASP A 30 -14.61 0.75 -2.26
C ASP A 30 -15.04 2.15 -2.74
N PHE A 31 -14.86 2.41 -4.03
CA PHE A 31 -15.32 3.62 -4.69
C PHE A 31 -16.60 3.30 -5.48
N SER A 32 -17.71 3.10 -4.76
CA SER A 32 -19.01 2.79 -5.36
C SER A 32 -18.96 1.59 -6.33
N GLY A 33 -18.23 0.55 -5.93
CA GLY A 33 -18.10 -0.69 -6.68
C GLY A 33 -16.74 -0.86 -7.37
N GLU A 34 -16.05 0.21 -7.70
CA GLU A 34 -14.66 0.11 -8.16
C GLU A 34 -13.73 -0.04 -6.97
N LEU A 35 -12.94 -1.11 -6.95
CA LEU A 35 -12.10 -1.47 -5.81
C LEU A 35 -10.64 -1.12 -6.06
N VAL A 36 -10.00 -0.58 -5.03
CA VAL A 36 -8.57 -0.26 -5.03
C VAL A 36 -7.93 -0.89 -3.81
N LEU A 37 -6.84 -1.65 -4.02
CA LEU A 37 -5.99 -2.13 -2.95
C LEU A 37 -4.87 -1.15 -2.66
N ILE A 38 -4.54 -0.99 -1.39
CA ILE A 38 -3.30 -0.36 -0.95
C ILE A 38 -2.44 -1.45 -0.33
N ASP A 39 -1.34 -1.75 -0.98
CA ASP A 39 -0.44 -2.86 -0.73
C ASP A 39 -1.08 -4.24 -0.96
N ALA A 40 -0.30 -5.31 -0.88
CA ALA A 40 -0.69 -6.62 -1.36
C ALA A 40 -0.07 -7.79 -0.56
N GLY A 41 0.41 -7.53 0.65
CA GLY A 41 0.99 -8.59 1.50
C GLY A 41 2.28 -9.19 0.96
N ALA A 42 2.70 -10.31 1.55
CA ALA A 42 3.98 -10.97 1.27
C ALA A 42 3.90 -12.05 0.16
N GLY A 43 2.71 -12.34 -0.36
CA GLY A 43 2.50 -13.26 -1.48
C GLY A 43 1.93 -14.63 -1.14
N GLY A 44 1.99 -15.04 0.11
CA GLY A 44 1.47 -16.35 0.53
C GLY A 44 -0.03 -16.39 0.81
N THR A 45 -0.70 -15.24 0.78
CA THR A 45 -2.08 -15.09 1.23
C THR A 45 -3.04 -14.57 0.16
N SER A 46 -2.67 -14.67 -1.12
CA SER A 46 -3.49 -14.14 -2.23
C SER A 46 -4.94 -14.62 -2.19
N LYS A 47 -5.14 -15.93 -1.98
CA LYS A 47 -6.48 -16.52 -1.91
C LYS A 47 -7.26 -16.02 -0.68
N LYS A 48 -6.57 -15.83 0.43
CA LYS A 48 -7.17 -15.32 1.66
C LYS A 48 -7.62 -13.87 1.48
N LEU A 49 -6.81 -13.05 0.82
CA LEU A 49 -7.17 -11.68 0.49
C LEU A 49 -8.42 -11.62 -0.38
N VAL A 50 -8.49 -12.47 -1.41
CA VAL A 50 -9.70 -12.57 -2.27
C VAL A 50 -10.91 -12.98 -1.45
N SER A 51 -10.77 -14.01 -0.62
CA SER A 51 -11.87 -14.47 0.25
C SER A 51 -12.36 -13.36 1.18
N ASN A 52 -11.45 -12.56 1.73
CA ASN A 52 -11.82 -11.44 2.60
C ASN A 52 -12.61 -10.36 1.84
N ILE A 53 -12.26 -10.09 0.58
CA ILE A 53 -13.03 -9.18 -0.28
C ILE A 53 -14.45 -9.72 -0.50
N GLU A 54 -14.56 -11.01 -0.84
CA GLU A 54 -15.86 -11.65 -1.10
C GLU A 54 -16.73 -11.67 0.16
N MET A 55 -16.14 -11.89 1.34
CA MET A 55 -16.86 -11.89 2.60
C MET A 55 -17.43 -10.52 2.97
N LEU A 56 -16.88 -9.45 2.42
CA LEU A 56 -17.45 -8.10 2.54
C LEU A 56 -18.62 -7.86 1.59
N GLY A 57 -18.98 -8.83 0.77
CA GLY A 57 -20.01 -8.68 -0.26
C GLY A 57 -19.52 -7.94 -1.50
N LEU A 58 -18.21 -7.80 -1.67
CA LEU A 58 -17.61 -7.09 -2.79
C LEU A 58 -17.08 -8.07 -3.83
N ASN A 59 -16.97 -7.61 -5.07
CA ASN A 59 -16.54 -8.44 -6.19
C ASN A 59 -15.06 -8.22 -6.49
N PRO A 60 -14.18 -9.22 -6.28
CA PRO A 60 -12.77 -9.09 -6.60
C PRO A 60 -12.47 -8.70 -8.05
N SER A 61 -13.35 -9.06 -8.98
CA SER A 61 -13.20 -8.68 -10.39
C SER A 61 -13.38 -7.17 -10.63
N SER A 62 -13.91 -6.44 -9.67
CA SER A 62 -14.01 -4.99 -9.72
C SER A 62 -12.74 -4.28 -9.28
N LEU A 63 -11.69 -5.02 -8.93
CA LEU A 63 -10.41 -4.46 -8.54
C LEU A 63 -9.72 -3.83 -9.76
N SER A 64 -9.57 -2.52 -9.75
CA SER A 64 -9.00 -1.77 -10.86
C SER A 64 -7.51 -1.46 -10.67
N HIS A 65 -7.10 -1.22 -9.43
CA HIS A 65 -5.74 -0.78 -9.11
C HIS A 65 -5.23 -1.44 -7.84
N VAL A 66 -3.93 -1.72 -7.82
CA VAL A 66 -3.16 -2.01 -6.62
C VAL A 66 -2.12 -0.91 -6.48
N ILE A 67 -2.26 -0.09 -5.46
CA ILE A 67 -1.32 0.98 -5.14
C ILE A 67 -0.25 0.38 -4.23
N LEU A 68 0.98 0.33 -4.70
CA LEU A 68 2.10 -0.17 -3.92
C LEU A 68 2.81 1.02 -3.28
N THR A 69 2.80 1.07 -1.95
CA THR A 69 3.38 2.20 -1.22
C THR A 69 4.88 2.26 -1.34
N HIS A 70 5.52 1.11 -1.49
CA HIS A 70 6.95 0.97 -1.76
C HIS A 70 7.28 -0.47 -2.18
N CYS A 71 8.53 -0.74 -2.48
CA CYS A 71 8.93 -1.99 -3.15
C CYS A 71 9.21 -3.18 -2.23
N HIS A 72 8.98 -3.11 -0.91
CA HIS A 72 9.30 -4.22 -0.02
C HIS A 72 8.37 -5.40 -0.19
N ILE A 73 8.94 -6.61 -0.06
CA ILE A 73 8.25 -7.89 -0.37
C ILE A 73 6.93 -8.07 0.38
N ASP A 74 6.87 -7.64 1.62
CA ASP A 74 5.67 -7.79 2.46
C ASP A 74 4.53 -6.84 2.05
N HIS A 75 4.79 -5.92 1.15
CA HIS A 75 3.82 -4.99 0.55
C HIS A 75 3.48 -5.33 -0.90
N ILE A 76 4.38 -5.97 -1.64
CA ILE A 76 4.20 -6.22 -3.07
C ILE A 76 3.89 -7.68 -3.41
N GLY A 77 3.91 -8.57 -2.42
CA GLY A 77 3.94 -10.01 -2.64
C GLY A 77 2.84 -10.57 -3.50
N SER A 78 1.59 -10.17 -3.31
CA SER A 78 0.47 -10.63 -4.12
C SER A 78 0.16 -9.73 -5.33
N ALA A 79 0.95 -8.69 -5.58
CA ALA A 79 0.71 -7.81 -6.72
C ALA A 79 0.69 -8.55 -8.07
N PRO A 80 1.63 -9.49 -8.36
CA PRO A 80 1.57 -10.27 -9.60
C PRO A 80 0.28 -11.06 -9.74
N PHE A 81 -0.20 -11.65 -8.65
CA PHE A 81 -1.44 -12.41 -8.66
C PHE A 81 -2.65 -11.53 -9.04
N PHE A 82 -2.79 -10.37 -8.46
CA PHE A 82 -3.91 -9.47 -8.76
C PHE A 82 -3.83 -8.91 -10.19
N ARG A 83 -2.62 -8.63 -10.65
CA ARG A 83 -2.41 -8.18 -12.03
C ARG A 83 -2.80 -9.28 -13.04
N ASP A 84 -2.35 -10.49 -12.81
CA ASP A 84 -2.59 -11.59 -13.74
C ASP A 84 -4.04 -12.05 -13.75
N LYS A 85 -4.63 -12.24 -12.57
CA LYS A 85 -5.97 -12.80 -12.45
C LYS A 85 -7.08 -11.78 -12.70
N TYR A 86 -6.94 -10.58 -12.16
CA TYR A 86 -8.01 -9.57 -12.19
C TYR A 86 -7.71 -8.39 -13.11
N LYS A 87 -6.54 -8.38 -13.74
CA LYS A 87 -6.09 -7.28 -14.61
C LYS A 87 -6.01 -5.94 -13.87
N ALA A 88 -5.77 -5.99 -12.56
CA ALA A 88 -5.55 -4.79 -11.78
C ALA A 88 -4.27 -4.09 -12.24
N ARG A 89 -4.32 -2.77 -12.32
CA ARG A 89 -3.16 -1.97 -12.70
C ARG A 89 -2.28 -1.77 -11.46
N LEU A 90 -0.99 -2.11 -11.61
CA LEU A 90 -0.02 -1.90 -10.54
C LEU A 90 0.55 -0.49 -10.63
N VAL A 91 0.47 0.23 -9.51
CA VAL A 91 0.92 1.62 -9.38
C VAL A 91 2.00 1.69 -8.32
N ILE A 92 3.14 2.31 -8.64
CA ILE A 92 4.24 2.54 -7.71
C ILE A 92 5.01 3.78 -8.13
N HIS A 93 5.71 4.44 -7.20
CA HIS A 93 6.56 5.56 -7.56
C HIS A 93 7.76 5.08 -8.40
N GLU A 94 8.17 5.88 -9.38
CA GLU A 94 9.23 5.51 -10.33
C GLU A 94 10.54 5.11 -9.64
N LEU A 95 10.85 5.70 -8.49
CA LEU A 95 12.09 5.42 -7.76
C LEU A 95 12.12 4.03 -7.11
N ASP A 96 10.97 3.40 -6.93
CA ASP A 96 10.87 2.02 -6.43
C ASP A 96 10.45 1.02 -7.53
N ALA A 97 10.03 1.49 -8.70
CA ALA A 97 9.48 0.64 -9.75
C ALA A 97 10.48 -0.41 -10.25
N ARG A 98 11.74 -0.03 -10.46
CA ARG A 98 12.73 -0.95 -11.03
C ARG A 98 12.97 -2.16 -10.14
N ALA A 99 12.97 -1.99 -8.80
CA ALA A 99 13.14 -3.11 -7.89
C ALA A 99 12.06 -4.19 -8.09
N VAL A 100 10.83 -3.77 -8.37
CA VAL A 100 9.71 -4.66 -8.66
C VAL A 100 9.83 -5.26 -10.06
N GLU A 101 10.18 -4.43 -11.03
CA GLU A 101 10.28 -4.86 -12.44
C GLU A 101 11.35 -5.93 -12.66
N VAL A 102 12.47 -5.86 -11.93
CA VAL A 102 13.56 -6.83 -12.05
C VAL A 102 13.55 -7.91 -10.96
N GLY A 103 12.70 -7.79 -9.97
CA GLY A 103 12.66 -8.74 -8.84
C GLY A 103 13.92 -8.66 -7.98
N ASP A 104 14.40 -7.47 -7.68
CA ASP A 104 15.62 -7.24 -6.90
C ASP A 104 15.45 -7.73 -5.46
N SER A 105 16.18 -8.79 -5.08
CA SER A 105 16.03 -9.43 -3.77
C SER A 105 16.55 -8.56 -2.62
N ILE A 106 17.43 -7.62 -2.89
CA ILE A 106 18.00 -6.72 -1.87
C ILE A 106 17.10 -5.51 -1.68
N ARG A 107 16.77 -4.80 -2.77
CA ARG A 107 15.93 -3.61 -2.71
C ARG A 107 14.52 -3.93 -2.23
N THR A 108 13.99 -5.11 -2.55
CA THR A 108 12.68 -5.56 -2.08
C THR A 108 12.73 -6.15 -0.68
N ALA A 109 13.90 -6.34 -0.10
CA ALA A 109 14.11 -7.06 1.16
C ALA A 109 13.59 -8.51 1.13
N ALA A 110 13.34 -9.08 -0.04
CA ALA A 110 12.88 -10.47 -0.16
C ALA A 110 13.85 -11.45 0.47
N ASN A 111 15.16 -11.15 0.41
CA ASN A 111 16.20 -11.95 1.05
C ASN A 111 16.04 -12.05 2.58
N TRP A 112 15.44 -11.06 3.23
CA TRP A 112 15.19 -11.09 4.68
C TRP A 112 14.12 -12.11 5.06
N TYR A 113 13.21 -12.42 4.12
CA TYR A 113 12.13 -13.37 4.30
C TYR A 113 12.44 -14.74 3.71
N GLY A 114 13.66 -14.94 3.15
CA GLY A 114 13.99 -16.16 2.42
C GLY A 114 13.11 -16.38 1.19
N ARG A 115 12.59 -15.31 0.61
CA ARG A 115 11.70 -15.34 -0.54
C ARG A 115 12.39 -14.80 -1.79
N SER A 116 11.84 -15.15 -2.94
CA SER A 116 12.15 -14.50 -4.20
C SER A 116 10.88 -13.84 -4.73
N PHE A 117 11.05 -12.74 -5.47
CA PHE A 117 9.93 -12.05 -6.10
C PHE A 117 10.08 -12.13 -7.61
N PRO A 118 9.05 -12.59 -8.35
CA PRO A 118 9.15 -12.67 -9.80
C PRO A 118 9.18 -11.27 -10.40
N PRO A 119 10.05 -11.00 -11.40
CA PRO A 119 10.01 -9.75 -12.13
C PRO A 119 8.59 -9.45 -12.62
N THR A 120 8.07 -8.26 -12.30
CA THR A 120 6.67 -7.92 -12.51
C THR A 120 6.55 -6.55 -13.16
N PRO A 121 5.82 -6.42 -14.29
CA PRO A 121 5.61 -5.13 -14.93
C PRO A 121 4.83 -4.17 -14.04
N ILE A 122 5.18 -2.89 -14.12
CA ILE A 122 4.43 -1.81 -13.47
C ILE A 122 3.61 -1.07 -14.54
N ASP A 123 2.33 -0.90 -14.28
CA ASP A 123 1.40 -0.27 -15.23
C ASP A 123 1.42 1.25 -15.15
N MET A 124 1.62 1.82 -13.95
CA MET A 124 1.67 3.26 -13.75
C MET A 124 2.81 3.61 -12.79
N LYS A 125 3.76 4.41 -13.26
CA LYS A 125 4.86 4.93 -12.44
C LYS A 125 4.57 6.36 -12.02
N LEU A 126 4.46 6.58 -10.72
CA LEU A 126 4.24 7.91 -10.17
C LEU A 126 5.54 8.72 -10.26
N LYS A 127 5.40 10.01 -10.54
CA LYS A 127 6.50 10.95 -10.66
C LYS A 127 6.20 12.20 -9.83
N GLY A 128 7.27 12.80 -9.31
CA GLY A 128 7.12 14.06 -8.58
C GLY A 128 6.51 13.90 -7.20
N GLU A 129 5.97 15.00 -6.70
CA GLU A 129 5.57 15.14 -5.29
C GLU A 129 4.18 14.59 -4.99
N LEU A 130 3.22 14.81 -5.88
CA LEU A 130 1.82 14.44 -5.65
C LEU A 130 1.16 14.10 -6.98
N GLU A 131 0.45 12.98 -6.99
CA GLU A 131 -0.47 12.64 -8.07
C GLU A 131 -1.82 12.29 -7.47
N VAL A 132 -2.87 12.58 -8.21
CA VAL A 132 -4.26 12.38 -7.78
C VAL A 132 -4.96 11.48 -8.78
N LEU A 133 -5.56 10.40 -8.29
CA LEU A 133 -6.43 9.54 -9.08
C LEU A 133 -7.89 9.88 -8.75
N ASP A 134 -8.72 9.95 -9.79
CA ASP A 134 -10.14 10.25 -9.65
C ASP A 134 -10.96 8.98 -9.86
N PHE A 135 -11.79 8.65 -8.88
CA PHE A 135 -12.68 7.50 -8.91
C PHE A 135 -14.12 7.98 -8.78
N GLY A 136 -14.73 8.35 -9.92
CA GLY A 136 -16.12 8.83 -9.92
C GLY A 136 -16.35 10.12 -9.15
N GLY A 137 -15.35 11.00 -9.11
CA GLY A 137 -15.40 12.27 -8.39
C GLY A 137 -14.73 12.24 -7.02
N GLU A 138 -14.51 11.06 -6.43
CA GLU A 138 -13.68 10.94 -5.24
C GLU A 138 -12.21 10.88 -5.62
N LYS A 139 -11.38 11.61 -4.88
CA LYS A 139 -9.96 11.75 -5.19
C LYS A 139 -9.12 10.97 -4.20
N LEU A 140 -8.22 10.15 -4.73
CA LEU A 140 -7.20 9.46 -3.98
C LEU A 140 -5.86 10.17 -4.22
N HIS A 141 -5.26 10.66 -3.16
CA HIS A 141 -4.02 11.44 -3.23
C HIS A 141 -2.83 10.54 -2.95
N LEU A 142 -1.86 10.54 -3.86
CA LEU A 142 -0.65 9.73 -3.78
C LEU A 142 0.54 10.67 -3.59
N LEU A 143 1.00 10.78 -2.36
CA LEU A 143 2.02 11.76 -1.95
C LEU A 143 3.38 11.08 -1.82
N HIS A 144 4.40 11.62 -2.47
CA HIS A 144 5.77 11.12 -2.33
C HIS A 144 6.32 11.47 -0.95
N THR A 145 6.61 10.43 -0.17
CA THR A 145 7.12 10.55 1.20
C THR A 145 8.34 9.64 1.37
N PRO A 146 9.47 9.95 0.71
CA PRO A 146 10.66 9.12 0.78
C PRO A 146 11.26 9.12 2.18
N GLY A 147 12.06 8.11 2.46
CA GLY A 147 12.77 7.94 3.73
C GLY A 147 13.01 6.49 4.04
N HIS A 148 11.97 5.71 4.20
CA HIS A 148 12.06 4.25 4.33
C HIS A 148 12.65 3.64 3.05
N THR A 149 12.12 4.05 1.89
CA THR A 149 12.71 3.81 0.57
C THR A 149 12.69 5.11 -0.24
N PRO A 150 13.48 5.20 -1.33
CA PRO A 150 13.45 6.39 -2.19
C PRO A 150 12.09 6.67 -2.83
N GLY A 151 11.34 5.63 -3.14
CA GLY A 151 10.03 5.73 -3.78
C GLY A 151 8.85 5.52 -2.85
N SER A 152 9.05 5.61 -1.54
CA SER A 152 7.93 5.49 -0.59
C SER A 152 6.89 6.57 -0.83
N ILE A 153 5.62 6.17 -0.85
CA ILE A 153 4.48 7.08 -0.93
C ILE A 153 3.54 6.86 0.26
N SER A 154 2.81 7.89 0.59
CA SER A 154 1.67 7.82 1.49
C SER A 154 0.42 8.19 0.71
N VAL A 155 -0.70 7.61 1.07
CA VAL A 155 -1.96 7.76 0.33
C VAL A 155 -2.99 8.35 1.27
N TYR A 156 -3.78 9.32 0.82
CA TYR A 156 -4.86 9.81 1.66
C TYR A 156 -6.15 10.06 0.87
N LEU A 157 -7.24 9.97 1.61
CA LEU A 157 -8.61 10.04 1.10
C LEU A 157 -9.46 10.83 2.08
N ASP A 158 -10.26 11.74 1.56
CA ASP A 158 -11.28 12.46 2.34
C ASP A 158 -12.64 11.81 2.08
N ARG A 159 -13.28 11.33 3.14
CA ARG A 159 -14.60 10.69 3.06
C ARG A 159 -15.37 10.87 4.36
N ALA A 160 -16.65 11.17 4.25
CA ALA A 160 -17.55 11.32 5.41
C ALA A 160 -17.00 12.30 6.47
N GLY A 161 -16.36 13.38 6.03
CA GLY A 161 -15.79 14.40 6.92
C GLY A 161 -14.50 13.98 7.62
N LYS A 162 -13.89 12.86 7.22
CA LYS A 162 -12.64 12.35 7.80
C LYS A 162 -11.55 12.25 6.74
N ARG A 163 -10.32 12.58 7.11
CA ARG A 163 -9.14 12.30 6.31
C ARG A 163 -8.46 11.05 6.82
N VAL A 164 -8.43 10.01 5.97
CA VAL A 164 -7.74 8.76 6.23
C VAL A 164 -6.40 8.78 5.54
N LEU A 165 -5.34 8.59 6.30
CA LEU A 165 -3.97 8.54 5.80
C LEU A 165 -3.45 7.11 5.90
N PHE A 166 -3.03 6.55 4.77
CA PHE A 166 -2.33 5.27 4.70
C PHE A 166 -0.83 5.59 4.67
N GLY A 167 -0.20 5.46 5.84
CA GLY A 167 1.14 5.98 6.07
C GLY A 167 2.26 5.03 5.72
N GLN A 168 1.94 3.79 5.30
CA GLN A 168 2.93 2.74 5.03
C GLN A 168 3.95 2.59 6.19
N ASP A 169 5.21 2.29 5.90
CA ASP A 169 6.25 2.04 6.91
C ASP A 169 6.94 3.35 7.35
N ILE A 170 6.15 4.29 7.84
CA ILE A 170 6.69 5.58 8.32
C ILE A 170 7.52 5.45 9.60
N HIS A 171 7.43 4.31 10.27
CA HIS A 171 8.29 3.98 11.43
C HIS A 171 9.69 3.51 11.02
N GLY A 172 9.93 3.17 9.76
CA GLY A 172 11.12 2.48 9.28
C GLY A 172 10.88 0.97 9.11
N PRO A 173 11.90 0.11 9.17
CA PRO A 173 13.29 0.39 9.52
C PRO A 173 14.04 1.18 8.44
N PHE A 174 15.20 1.69 8.80
CA PHE A 174 16.05 2.41 7.86
C PHE A 174 17.32 1.59 7.60
N ASN A 175 17.59 1.35 6.30
CA ASN A 175 18.74 0.56 5.87
C ASN A 175 19.23 1.07 4.52
N GLN A 176 20.54 1.26 4.40
CA GLN A 176 21.17 1.71 3.15
C GLN A 176 20.95 0.71 2.01
N ALA A 177 20.79 -0.58 2.31
CA ALA A 177 20.59 -1.62 1.30
C ALA A 177 19.34 -1.39 0.45
N PHE A 178 18.30 -0.77 0.98
CA PHE A 178 17.12 -0.39 0.20
C PHE A 178 16.95 1.12 0.07
N GLY A 179 18.03 1.87 0.24
CA GLY A 179 18.07 3.29 -0.07
C GLY A 179 17.40 4.21 0.94
N SER A 180 17.31 3.79 2.21
CA SER A 180 16.75 4.64 3.26
C SER A 180 17.55 5.91 3.45
N ASP A 181 16.85 7.01 3.77
CA ASP A 181 17.44 8.33 4.03
C ASP A 181 16.67 9.03 5.14
N ILE A 182 17.36 9.32 6.25
CA ILE A 182 16.74 9.92 7.45
C ILE A 182 16.35 11.38 7.22
N ALA A 183 17.12 12.13 6.42
CA ALA A 183 16.79 13.53 6.12
C ALA A 183 15.50 13.60 5.29
N ASP A 184 15.37 12.74 4.29
CA ASP A 184 14.15 12.62 3.50
C ASP A 184 12.97 12.20 4.39
N TRP A 185 13.20 11.24 5.28
CA TRP A 185 12.17 10.79 6.22
C TRP A 185 11.66 11.94 7.09
N ARG A 186 12.58 12.77 7.62
CA ARG A 186 12.19 13.93 8.43
C ARG A 186 11.31 14.89 7.66
N ASP A 187 11.69 15.22 6.42
CA ASP A 187 10.91 16.09 5.55
C ASP A 187 9.54 15.48 5.24
N SER A 188 9.50 14.18 5.02
CA SER A 188 8.26 13.45 4.78
C SER A 188 7.33 13.49 6.00
N MET A 189 7.87 13.34 7.22
CA MET A 189 7.06 13.44 8.43
C MET A 189 6.41 14.83 8.57
N HIS A 190 7.14 15.88 8.21
CA HIS A 190 6.58 17.24 8.20
C HIS A 190 5.42 17.36 7.20
N LYS A 191 5.55 16.77 6.00
CA LYS A 191 4.45 16.72 5.02
C LYS A 191 3.23 16.00 5.57
N LEU A 192 3.44 14.86 6.23
CA LEU A 192 2.34 14.05 6.77
C LEU A 192 1.62 14.76 7.91
N LEU A 193 2.37 15.38 8.82
CA LEU A 193 1.78 16.16 9.91
C LEU A 193 0.94 17.33 9.37
N ALA A 194 1.40 17.98 8.31
CA ALA A 194 0.68 19.09 7.69
C ALA A 194 -0.66 18.69 7.07
N LEU A 195 -0.88 17.40 6.80
CA LEU A 195 -2.16 16.90 6.28
C LEU A 195 -3.29 16.96 7.34
N GLU A 196 -2.93 17.00 8.61
CA GLU A 196 -3.90 16.99 9.72
C GLU A 196 -4.93 15.87 9.57
N ALA A 197 -4.45 14.66 9.27
CA ALA A 197 -5.31 13.51 9.08
C ALA A 197 -6.04 13.13 10.38
N ASP A 198 -7.24 12.59 10.22
CA ASP A 198 -8.05 12.13 11.36
C ASP A 198 -7.68 10.71 11.76
N ILE A 199 -7.36 9.86 10.79
CA ILE A 199 -7.06 8.45 11.00
C ILE A 199 -5.76 8.12 10.27
N LEU A 200 -4.82 7.47 10.97
CA LEU A 200 -3.61 6.92 10.39
C LEU A 200 -3.72 5.40 10.32
N CYS A 201 -3.60 4.85 9.13
CA CYS A 201 -3.47 3.43 8.86
C CYS A 201 -2.00 3.15 8.53
N GLU A 202 -1.29 2.58 9.49
CA GLU A 202 0.15 2.32 9.39
C GLU A 202 0.40 0.91 8.85
N GLY A 203 1.58 0.68 8.28
CA GLY A 203 1.90 -0.58 7.59
C GLY A 203 2.00 -1.80 8.50
N HIS A 204 2.42 -1.66 9.75
CA HIS A 204 2.66 -2.79 10.66
C HIS A 204 2.04 -2.63 12.04
N PHE A 205 1.86 -1.42 12.54
CA PHE A 205 1.53 -1.19 13.95
C PHE A 205 0.07 -0.86 14.21
N GLY A 206 -0.75 -0.77 13.18
CA GLY A 206 -2.18 -0.64 13.36
C GLY A 206 -2.77 0.68 12.88
N THR A 207 -3.97 0.95 13.36
CA THR A 207 -4.73 2.14 12.99
C THR A 207 -4.86 3.04 14.21
N TYR A 208 -4.62 4.33 14.01
CA TYR A 208 -4.58 5.34 15.07
C TYR A 208 -5.60 6.44 14.78
N GLN A 209 -6.34 6.80 15.82
CA GLN A 209 -7.26 7.93 15.80
C GLN A 209 -7.21 8.58 17.19
N PRO A 210 -6.67 9.84 17.32
CA PRO A 210 -6.18 10.69 16.22
C PRO A 210 -4.92 10.16 15.53
N ALA A 211 -4.59 10.76 14.38
CA ALA A 211 -3.49 10.30 13.53
C ALA A 211 -2.10 10.71 14.02
N ASP A 212 -2.01 11.78 14.81
CA ASP A 212 -0.75 12.34 15.33
C ASP A 212 -0.24 11.69 16.63
#